data_26e8b041deacf34a3753dddd90bd5256
#
_entry.id   26e8b041deacf34a3753dddd90bd5256
#
_cell.length_a   1.000
_cell.length_b   1.000
_cell.length_c   1.000
_cell.angle_alpha   90.00
_cell.angle_beta   90.00
_cell.angle_gamma   90.00
#
_symmetry.space_group_name_H-M   'P 1'
#
loop_
_entity.id
_entity.type
_entity.pdbx_description
1 polymer ?
#
loop_
_entity_poly.entity_id
_entity_poly.type
_entity_poly.pdbx_seq_one_letter_code
_entity_poly.pdbx_strand_id
1 'polypeptide(L)'
;MADWSPAAYLRYTDERSRPFGELVARVRRDPASIVDLGCGPGHLTPALRERWPGAMFVGLDASPAMIERARATDPEGRYELADVRDHAAGRGPVPAADGADLVISNATLQWVPGHLELLPALAATARQTFAFSVPGNHDAPSHRLLREVAGGAPFADVVGPVERRAVADPADYLEILAAPGWEVDAWETTYTHVLPGEDPVLRWISATGAQPVLHALDAHDAAHGTGLRARFDAEYGAALREAYPRRGYGTPLAFRRVFAVATRAD
;
A
#
# COMPACT_ATOMS: atom_id res chain seq x y z
N MET A 1 -0.67 0.29 15.72
CA MET A 1 -0.23 0.28 14.31
C MET A 1 0.62 -0.97 14.11
N ALA A 2 0.39 -1.77 13.08
CA ALA A 2 1.20 -2.98 12.85
C ALA A 2 2.66 -2.56 12.57
N ASP A 3 3.60 -3.21 13.24
CA ASP A 3 5.03 -2.97 13.03
C ASP A 3 5.45 -3.71 11.74
N TRP A 4 5.74 -2.94 10.69
CA TRP A 4 6.04 -3.45 9.36
C TRP A 4 7.50 -3.88 9.25
N SER A 5 7.78 -5.12 8.82
CA SER A 5 9.14 -5.59 8.54
C SER A 5 9.61 -5.13 7.15
N PRO A 6 10.58 -4.20 7.06
CA PRO A 6 11.11 -3.74 5.77
C PRO A 6 11.71 -4.87 4.92
N ALA A 7 12.38 -5.83 5.53
CA ALA A 7 13.02 -6.95 4.84
C ALA A 7 12.01 -7.91 4.16
N ALA A 8 10.87 -8.17 4.81
CA ALA A 8 9.81 -9.00 4.21
C ALA A 8 9.12 -8.24 3.06
N TYR A 9 8.97 -6.93 3.18
CA TYR A 9 8.36 -6.07 2.17
C TYR A 9 9.21 -6.00 0.88
N LEU A 10 10.53 -5.89 0.99
CA LEU A 10 11.46 -5.74 -0.13
C LEU A 10 11.68 -7.02 -0.97
N ARG A 11 11.21 -8.19 -0.51
CA ARG A 11 11.40 -9.47 -1.23
C ARG A 11 10.80 -9.52 -2.64
N TYR A 12 9.77 -8.71 -2.91
CA TYR A 12 9.05 -8.66 -4.19
C TYR A 12 9.09 -7.25 -4.78
N THR A 13 10.27 -6.62 -4.77
CA THR A 13 10.44 -5.22 -5.18
C THR A 13 10.02 -5.01 -6.63
N ASP A 14 10.44 -5.89 -7.55
CA ASP A 14 10.16 -5.74 -8.99
C ASP A 14 8.65 -5.78 -9.28
N GLU A 15 7.94 -6.79 -8.76
CA GLU A 15 6.50 -6.93 -8.97
C GLU A 15 5.70 -5.81 -8.30
N ARG A 16 6.19 -5.27 -7.18
CA ARG A 16 5.54 -4.18 -6.44
C ARG A 16 5.87 -2.80 -6.98
N SER A 17 7.00 -2.66 -7.69
CA SER A 17 7.43 -1.38 -8.29
C SER A 17 6.74 -1.09 -9.61
N ARG A 18 6.34 -2.13 -10.36
CA ARG A 18 5.65 -1.97 -11.66
C ARG A 18 4.41 -1.07 -11.60
N PRO A 19 3.46 -1.24 -10.64
CA PRO A 19 2.32 -0.33 -10.51
C PRO A 19 2.74 1.10 -10.22
N PHE A 20 3.81 1.31 -9.46
CA PHE A 20 4.32 2.65 -9.20
C PHE A 20 4.86 3.32 -10.47
N GLY A 21 5.59 2.58 -11.30
CA GLY A 21 6.03 3.07 -12.60
C GLY A 21 4.87 3.50 -13.51
N GLU A 22 3.77 2.74 -13.54
CA GLU A 22 2.56 3.11 -14.28
C GLU A 22 1.90 4.38 -13.72
N LEU A 23 1.83 4.52 -12.39
CA LEU A 23 1.31 5.72 -11.74
C LEU A 23 2.15 6.95 -12.10
N VAL A 24 3.47 6.87 -11.97
CA VAL A 24 4.42 7.95 -12.30
C VAL A 24 4.34 8.35 -13.78
N ALA A 25 4.18 7.38 -14.67
CA ALA A 25 4.05 7.64 -16.12
C ALA A 25 2.78 8.44 -16.49
N ARG A 26 1.75 8.44 -15.62
CA ARG A 26 0.51 9.22 -15.84
C ARG A 26 0.58 10.65 -15.29
N VAL A 27 1.62 10.99 -14.53
CA VAL A 27 1.88 12.38 -14.10
C VAL A 27 2.39 13.17 -15.31
N ARG A 28 1.57 14.10 -15.80
CA ARG A 28 1.81 14.81 -17.07
C ARG A 28 2.72 16.04 -16.91
N ARG A 29 2.72 16.67 -15.73
CA ARG A 29 3.48 17.88 -15.45
C ARG A 29 4.74 17.54 -14.65
N ASP A 30 5.85 18.15 -14.98
CA ASP A 30 7.09 17.97 -14.24
C ASP A 30 7.04 18.78 -12.93
N PRO A 31 7.04 18.13 -11.77
CA PRO A 31 6.97 18.80 -10.48
C PRO A 31 8.33 19.37 -10.07
N ALA A 32 8.36 20.55 -9.48
CA ALA A 32 9.53 21.07 -8.79
C ALA A 32 9.59 20.57 -7.31
N SER A 33 8.48 20.06 -6.80
CA SER A 33 8.40 19.52 -5.42
C SER A 33 7.46 18.31 -5.35
N ILE A 34 7.86 17.29 -4.59
CA ILE A 34 7.16 16.01 -4.46
C ILE A 34 7.00 15.67 -2.98
N VAL A 35 5.78 15.29 -2.59
CA VAL A 35 5.49 14.64 -1.30
C VAL A 35 5.00 13.23 -1.57
N ASP A 36 5.70 12.22 -1.03
CA ASP A 36 5.31 10.80 -1.08
C ASP A 36 4.67 10.40 0.25
N LEU A 37 3.36 10.15 0.22
CA LEU A 37 2.55 9.77 1.38
C LEU A 37 2.58 8.26 1.60
N GLY A 38 3.20 7.82 2.70
CA GLY A 38 3.47 6.42 3.00
C GLY A 38 4.64 5.90 2.18
N CYS A 39 5.76 6.64 2.21
CA CYS A 39 6.97 6.33 1.44
C CYS A 39 7.62 4.98 1.82
N GLY A 40 7.21 4.39 2.95
CA GLY A 40 7.79 3.16 3.45
C GLY A 40 9.31 3.28 3.67
N PRO A 41 10.09 2.23 3.33
CA PRO A 41 11.55 2.24 3.50
C PRO A 41 12.30 3.04 2.41
N GLY A 42 11.61 3.89 1.64
CA GLY A 42 12.21 4.76 0.62
C GLY A 42 12.63 4.07 -0.69
N HIS A 43 12.27 2.80 -0.89
CA HIS A 43 12.72 2.00 -2.03
C HIS A 43 12.19 2.47 -3.40
N LEU A 44 11.13 3.27 -3.44
CA LEU A 44 10.56 3.86 -4.66
C LEU A 44 11.10 5.26 -4.97
N THR A 45 11.77 5.91 -4.02
CA THR A 45 12.36 7.25 -4.19
C THR A 45 13.33 7.34 -5.37
N PRO A 46 14.19 6.33 -5.65
CA PRO A 46 15.07 6.37 -6.82
C PRO A 46 14.31 6.55 -8.14
N ALA A 47 13.15 5.91 -8.31
CA ALA A 47 12.33 6.06 -9.52
C ALA A 47 11.76 7.48 -9.68
N LEU A 48 11.40 8.15 -8.57
CA LEU A 48 10.99 9.56 -8.61
C LEU A 48 12.14 10.49 -8.98
N ARG A 49 13.32 10.26 -8.40
CA ARG A 49 14.53 11.06 -8.71
C ARG A 49 15.04 10.85 -10.13
N GLU A 50 14.95 9.62 -10.66
CA GLU A 50 15.28 9.34 -12.05
C GLU A 50 14.34 10.08 -13.00
N ARG A 51 13.04 10.08 -12.70
CA ARG A 51 12.03 10.75 -13.53
C ARG A 51 12.10 12.27 -13.43
N TRP A 52 12.39 12.81 -12.24
CA TRP A 52 12.44 14.27 -11.97
C TRP A 52 13.67 14.63 -11.11
N PRO A 53 14.87 14.64 -11.71
CA PRO A 53 16.12 14.79 -10.97
C PRO A 53 16.30 16.14 -10.27
N GLY A 54 15.54 17.16 -10.70
CA GLY A 54 15.58 18.50 -10.10
C GLY A 54 14.50 18.76 -9.03
N ALA A 55 13.60 17.78 -8.77
CA ALA A 55 12.52 17.98 -7.83
C ALA A 55 12.98 17.85 -6.37
N MET A 56 12.52 18.75 -5.52
CA MET A 56 12.64 18.58 -4.08
C MET A 56 11.70 17.46 -3.62
N PHE A 57 12.22 16.52 -2.84
CA PHE A 57 11.48 15.34 -2.39
C PHE A 57 11.36 15.31 -0.88
N VAL A 58 10.17 14.97 -0.40
CA VAL A 58 9.90 14.65 1.01
C VAL A 58 9.06 13.37 1.08
N GLY A 59 9.58 12.33 1.75
CA GLY A 59 8.84 11.11 2.06
C GLY A 59 8.22 11.19 3.46
N LEU A 60 6.94 10.85 3.58
CA LEU A 60 6.21 10.78 4.84
C LEU A 60 5.76 9.35 5.10
N ASP A 61 5.96 8.85 6.32
CA ASP A 61 5.42 7.56 6.77
C ASP A 61 5.08 7.63 8.27
N ALA A 62 4.06 6.90 8.69
CA ALA A 62 3.63 6.85 10.08
C ALA A 62 4.39 5.79 10.91
N SER A 63 5.24 4.96 10.28
CA SER A 63 6.05 3.94 10.94
C SER A 63 7.47 4.45 11.22
N PRO A 64 7.89 4.55 12.50
CA PRO A 64 9.28 4.92 12.83
C PRO A 64 10.31 4.01 12.18
N ALA A 65 10.05 2.68 12.14
CA ALA A 65 10.97 1.71 11.54
C ALA A 65 11.13 1.90 10.03
N MET A 66 10.06 2.32 9.32
CA MET A 66 10.13 2.63 7.90
C MET A 66 10.95 3.90 7.65
N ILE A 67 10.73 4.96 8.43
CA ILE A 67 11.49 6.21 8.33
C ILE A 67 12.97 5.99 8.65
N GLU A 68 13.28 5.23 9.69
CA GLU A 68 14.66 4.88 10.03
C GLU A 68 15.34 4.13 8.85
N ARG A 69 14.64 3.16 8.28
CA ARG A 69 15.16 2.42 7.12
C ARG A 69 15.33 3.30 5.89
N ALA A 70 14.38 4.19 5.61
CA ALA A 70 14.48 5.13 4.49
C ALA A 70 15.70 6.05 4.61
N ARG A 71 15.92 6.63 5.79
CA ARG A 71 17.09 7.47 6.09
C ARG A 71 18.40 6.71 5.98
N ALA A 72 18.42 5.43 6.41
CA ALA A 72 19.60 4.58 6.29
C ALA A 72 19.93 4.22 4.84
N THR A 73 18.89 4.06 3.99
CA THR A 73 19.06 3.69 2.58
C THR A 73 19.39 4.90 1.70
N ASP A 74 18.85 6.07 2.03
CA ASP A 74 19.01 7.34 1.32
C ASP A 74 19.28 8.48 2.32
N PRO A 75 20.53 8.62 2.80
CA PRO A 75 20.90 9.63 3.80
C PRO A 75 20.72 11.08 3.35
N GLU A 76 20.69 11.34 2.06
CA GLU A 76 20.47 12.68 1.48
C GLU A 76 18.98 13.00 1.29
N GLY A 77 18.12 11.99 1.46
CA GLY A 77 16.67 12.14 1.34
C GLY A 77 16.05 12.77 2.57
N ARG A 78 14.99 13.55 2.36
CA ARG A 78 14.19 14.07 3.46
C ARG A 78 13.03 13.11 3.74
N TYR A 79 13.07 12.45 4.91
CA TYR A 79 12.05 11.51 5.38
C TYR A 79 11.56 11.92 6.76
N GLU A 80 10.24 12.09 6.91
CA GLU A 80 9.63 12.61 8.13
C GLU A 80 8.56 11.65 8.67
N LEU A 81 8.54 11.47 9.98
CA LEU A 81 7.48 10.71 10.65
C LEU A 81 6.20 11.53 10.65
N ALA A 82 5.19 11.10 9.90
CA ALA A 82 3.91 11.80 9.81
C ALA A 82 2.78 10.87 9.41
N ASP A 83 1.59 11.12 9.94
CA ASP A 83 0.35 10.46 9.52
C ASP A 83 -0.25 11.19 8.30
N VAL A 84 -0.73 10.43 7.34
CA VAL A 84 -1.43 10.95 6.14
C VAL A 84 -2.60 11.85 6.52
N ARG A 85 -3.31 11.54 7.62
CA ARG A 85 -4.44 12.35 8.14
C ARG A 85 -4.00 13.71 8.66
N ASP A 86 -2.81 13.79 9.25
CA ASP A 86 -2.24 15.05 9.69
C ASP A 86 -1.80 15.89 8.50
N HIS A 87 -1.24 15.29 7.46
CA HIS A 87 -0.94 15.97 6.21
C HIS A 87 -2.21 16.52 5.55
N ALA A 88 -3.27 15.71 5.43
CA ALA A 88 -4.57 16.16 4.90
C ALA A 88 -5.16 17.34 5.68
N ALA A 89 -4.93 17.39 6.99
CA ALA A 89 -5.41 18.45 7.87
C ALA A 89 -4.44 19.67 7.95
N GLY A 90 -3.38 19.70 7.14
CA GLY A 90 -2.40 20.77 7.12
C GLY A 90 -1.48 20.82 8.36
N ARG A 91 -1.43 19.75 9.14
CA ARG A 91 -0.59 19.64 10.35
C ARG A 91 0.71 18.86 10.13
N GLY A 92 1.01 18.48 8.90
CA GLY A 92 2.22 17.73 8.56
C GLY A 92 3.49 18.58 8.57
N PRO A 93 4.67 17.95 8.47
CA PRO A 93 5.97 18.64 8.41
C PRO A 93 6.17 19.39 7.09
N VAL A 94 5.32 19.19 6.11
CA VAL A 94 5.22 19.99 4.89
C VAL A 94 3.99 20.88 5.04
N PRO A 95 4.15 22.21 5.12
CA PRO A 95 3.01 23.12 5.29
C PRO A 95 2.02 22.98 4.14
N ALA A 96 0.75 22.79 4.46
CA ALA A 96 -0.31 22.71 3.43
C ALA A 96 -0.44 24.02 2.64
N ALA A 97 -0.10 25.16 3.26
CA ALA A 97 -0.11 26.47 2.61
C ALA A 97 0.90 26.60 1.46
N ASP A 98 2.03 25.85 1.55
CA ASP A 98 3.06 25.87 0.51
C ASP A 98 2.78 24.81 -0.57
N GLY A 99 1.98 23.77 -0.25
CA GLY A 99 1.65 22.65 -1.12
C GLY A 99 2.88 22.01 -1.80
N ALA A 100 2.73 20.81 -2.33
CA ALA A 100 3.72 20.26 -3.26
C ALA A 100 3.16 20.27 -4.67
N ASP A 101 3.99 20.34 -5.70
CA ASP A 101 3.50 20.25 -7.07
C ASP A 101 2.88 18.87 -7.32
N LEU A 102 3.55 17.82 -6.83
CA LEU A 102 3.07 16.44 -6.86
C LEU A 102 2.91 15.91 -5.42
N VAL A 103 1.70 15.49 -5.07
CA VAL A 103 1.45 14.64 -3.91
C VAL A 103 1.15 13.24 -4.44
N ILE A 104 1.98 12.27 -4.06
CA ILE A 104 1.86 10.90 -4.55
C ILE A 104 1.71 9.91 -3.38
N SER A 105 0.97 8.81 -3.58
CA SER A 105 0.84 7.75 -2.59
C SER A 105 0.72 6.38 -3.27
N ASN A 106 1.52 5.42 -2.84
CA ASN A 106 1.46 4.07 -3.40
C ASN A 106 1.26 3.02 -2.32
N ALA A 107 0.15 2.27 -2.40
CA ALA A 107 -0.17 1.17 -1.49
C ALA A 107 -0.22 1.57 0.00
N THR A 108 -0.70 2.76 0.30
CA THR A 108 -0.81 3.32 1.66
C THR A 108 -2.25 3.58 2.07
N LEU A 109 -3.04 4.22 1.21
CA LEU A 109 -4.38 4.71 1.56
C LEU A 109 -5.35 3.60 1.98
N GLN A 110 -5.19 2.37 1.48
CA GLN A 110 -6.00 1.22 1.92
C GLN A 110 -5.84 0.87 3.41
N TRP A 111 -4.80 1.40 4.07
CA TRP A 111 -4.56 1.22 5.51
C TRP A 111 -5.14 2.36 6.35
N VAL A 112 -5.57 3.44 5.71
CA VAL A 112 -6.09 4.64 6.37
C VAL A 112 -7.60 4.51 6.51
N PRO A 113 -8.14 4.38 7.74
CA PRO A 113 -9.59 4.36 7.95
C PRO A 113 -10.22 5.65 7.41
N GLY A 114 -11.31 5.52 6.65
CA GLY A 114 -12.00 6.68 6.07
C GLY A 114 -11.19 7.37 4.97
N HIS A 115 -10.31 6.66 4.26
CA HIS A 115 -9.48 7.30 3.23
C HIS A 115 -10.29 7.97 2.11
N LEU A 116 -11.48 7.49 1.80
CA LEU A 116 -12.33 8.10 0.77
C LEU A 116 -12.70 9.54 1.13
N GLU A 117 -13.05 9.77 2.39
CA GLU A 117 -13.40 11.08 2.92
C GLU A 117 -12.19 12.04 2.98
N LEU A 118 -10.98 11.47 3.02
CA LEU A 118 -9.72 12.26 3.06
C LEU A 118 -9.25 12.69 1.65
N LEU A 119 -9.68 12.02 0.58
CA LEU A 119 -9.16 12.26 -0.77
C LEU A 119 -9.28 13.72 -1.23
N PRO A 120 -10.42 14.43 -1.03
CA PRO A 120 -10.50 15.85 -1.42
C PRO A 120 -9.51 16.73 -0.67
N ALA A 121 -9.29 16.48 0.63
CA ALA A 121 -8.34 17.23 1.43
C ALA A 121 -6.89 16.92 1.01
N LEU A 122 -6.56 15.67 0.71
CA LEU A 122 -5.25 15.28 0.18
C LEU A 122 -4.99 15.91 -1.19
N ALA A 123 -5.97 15.88 -2.11
CA ALA A 123 -5.87 16.55 -3.40
C ALA A 123 -5.63 18.06 -3.25
N ALA A 124 -6.27 18.71 -2.26
CA ALA A 124 -6.10 20.14 -2.01
C ALA A 124 -4.66 20.51 -1.57
N THR A 125 -3.87 19.58 -1.03
CA THR A 125 -2.45 19.82 -0.70
C THR A 125 -1.53 19.78 -1.92
N ALA A 126 -2.04 19.34 -3.09
CA ALA A 126 -1.29 19.33 -4.34
C ALA A 126 -1.54 20.62 -5.14
N ARG A 127 -0.46 21.29 -5.57
CA ARG A 127 -0.55 22.48 -6.46
C ARG A 127 -0.85 22.10 -7.90
N GLN A 128 -0.38 20.94 -8.36
CA GLN A 128 -0.54 20.51 -9.75
C GLN A 128 -1.20 19.14 -9.86
N THR A 129 -0.68 18.13 -9.13
CA THR A 129 -1.14 16.75 -9.31
C THR A 129 -1.21 16.01 -7.98
N PHE A 130 -2.33 15.34 -7.73
CA PHE A 130 -2.48 14.33 -6.71
C PHE A 130 -2.62 12.97 -7.39
N ALA A 131 -1.76 12.02 -7.05
CA ALA A 131 -1.71 10.71 -7.67
C ALA A 131 -1.61 9.59 -6.64
N PHE A 132 -2.40 8.53 -6.78
CA PHE A 132 -2.27 7.39 -5.88
C PHE A 132 -2.60 6.06 -6.54
N SER A 133 -2.10 4.98 -5.93
CA SER A 133 -2.55 3.63 -6.24
C SER A 133 -2.81 2.82 -4.97
N VAL A 134 -3.82 1.96 -5.03
CA VAL A 134 -4.21 1.04 -3.95
C VAL A 134 -4.43 -0.38 -4.47
N PRO A 135 -4.08 -1.44 -3.70
CA PRO A 135 -4.41 -2.81 -4.07
C PRO A 135 -5.92 -3.07 -3.91
N GLY A 136 -6.56 -3.52 -4.98
CA GLY A 136 -7.99 -3.84 -5.06
C GLY A 136 -8.30 -5.34 -4.91
N ASN A 137 -7.63 -6.04 -3.98
CA ASN A 137 -7.71 -7.50 -3.86
C ASN A 137 -8.61 -7.99 -2.72
N HIS A 138 -9.52 -7.16 -2.21
CA HIS A 138 -10.37 -7.51 -1.07
C HIS A 138 -11.16 -8.81 -1.32
N ASP A 139 -11.69 -8.99 -2.52
CA ASP A 139 -12.50 -10.15 -2.92
C ASP A 139 -11.70 -11.25 -3.63
N ALA A 140 -10.39 -11.07 -3.80
CA ALA A 140 -9.52 -12.12 -4.31
C ALA A 140 -9.53 -13.35 -3.38
N PRO A 141 -9.43 -14.57 -3.92
CA PRO A 141 -9.47 -15.79 -3.11
C PRO A 141 -8.51 -15.74 -1.92
N SER A 142 -7.30 -15.19 -2.09
CA SER A 142 -6.34 -15.06 -1.00
C SER A 142 -6.85 -14.24 0.19
N HIS A 143 -7.52 -13.13 -0.06
CA HIS A 143 -8.03 -12.28 1.02
C HIS A 143 -9.34 -12.80 1.61
N ARG A 144 -10.19 -13.43 0.79
CA ARG A 144 -11.40 -14.09 1.26
C ARG A 144 -11.08 -15.27 2.18
N LEU A 145 -10.17 -16.14 1.77
CA LEU A 145 -9.69 -17.28 2.57
C LEU A 145 -8.98 -16.82 3.85
N LEU A 146 -8.22 -15.70 3.80
CA LEU A 146 -7.63 -15.11 5.01
C LEU A 146 -8.70 -14.79 6.06
N ARG A 147 -9.78 -14.11 5.66
CA ARG A 147 -10.89 -13.77 6.55
C ARG A 147 -11.65 -15.01 7.04
N GLU A 148 -11.86 -15.97 6.16
CA GLU A 148 -12.57 -17.22 6.47
C GLU A 148 -11.80 -18.03 7.51
N VAL A 149 -10.53 -18.31 7.30
CA VAL A 149 -9.70 -19.07 8.23
C VAL A 149 -9.53 -18.32 9.56
N ALA A 150 -9.20 -17.01 9.51
CA ALA A 150 -9.03 -16.20 10.72
C ALA A 150 -10.33 -16.04 11.53
N GLY A 151 -11.49 -16.06 10.87
CA GLY A 151 -12.81 -16.00 11.52
C GLY A 151 -13.30 -17.34 12.07
N GLY A 152 -12.59 -18.44 11.79
CA GLY A 152 -12.90 -19.77 12.33
C GLY A 152 -12.23 -20.03 13.68
N ALA A 153 -12.76 -21.03 14.43
CA ALA A 153 -12.11 -21.51 15.65
C ALA A 153 -10.84 -22.30 15.31
N PRO A 154 -9.75 -22.15 16.07
CA PRO A 154 -9.61 -21.39 17.31
C PRO A 154 -9.11 -19.95 17.12
N PHE A 155 -9.00 -19.44 15.90
CA PHE A 155 -8.29 -18.19 15.60
C PHE A 155 -9.15 -16.95 15.92
N ALA A 156 -10.46 -17.04 15.74
CA ALA A 156 -11.38 -15.89 15.86
C ALA A 156 -11.29 -15.18 17.22
N ASP A 157 -11.11 -15.95 18.31
CA ASP A 157 -11.02 -15.40 19.67
C ASP A 157 -9.72 -14.60 19.91
N VAL A 158 -8.68 -14.88 19.11
CA VAL A 158 -7.37 -14.22 19.20
C VAL A 158 -7.27 -13.04 18.23
N VAL A 159 -7.70 -13.26 16.99
CA VAL A 159 -7.54 -12.29 15.90
C VAL A 159 -8.62 -11.21 15.95
N GLY A 160 -9.82 -11.57 16.43
CA GLY A 160 -10.98 -10.69 16.34
C GLY A 160 -11.45 -10.47 14.90
N PRO A 161 -12.33 -9.49 14.67
CA PRO A 161 -12.82 -9.16 13.33
C PRO A 161 -11.67 -8.68 12.43
N VAL A 162 -11.43 -9.36 11.31
CA VAL A 162 -10.50 -8.91 10.28
C VAL A 162 -11.19 -7.82 9.46
N GLU A 163 -11.25 -6.61 10.02
CA GLU A 163 -11.80 -5.46 9.33
C GLU A 163 -10.81 -4.97 8.27
N ARG A 164 -11.06 -5.34 7.03
CA ARG A 164 -10.42 -4.75 5.88
C ARG A 164 -11.50 -4.21 4.96
N ARG A 165 -11.62 -2.88 4.89
CA ARG A 165 -12.55 -2.25 3.96
C ARG A 165 -12.07 -2.50 2.54
N ALA A 166 -13.01 -2.83 1.65
CA ALA A 166 -12.74 -2.82 0.22
C ALA A 166 -12.27 -1.41 -0.18
N VAL A 167 -11.32 -1.33 -1.09
CA VAL A 167 -11.05 -0.07 -1.79
C VAL A 167 -12.15 0.16 -2.81
N ALA A 168 -12.39 1.42 -3.15
CA ALA A 168 -13.39 1.81 -4.13
C ALA A 168 -12.97 1.40 -5.56
N ASP A 169 -13.93 1.37 -6.46
CA ASP A 169 -13.67 1.18 -7.88
C ASP A 169 -13.20 2.48 -8.55
N PRO A 170 -12.58 2.42 -9.76
CA PRO A 170 -12.09 3.61 -10.44
C PRO A 170 -13.15 4.71 -10.63
N ALA A 171 -14.41 4.33 -10.90
CA ALA A 171 -15.50 5.27 -11.07
C ALA A 171 -15.80 6.05 -9.78
N ASP A 172 -15.76 5.39 -8.63
CA ASP A 172 -15.99 6.03 -7.32
C ASP A 172 -14.86 7.03 -6.99
N TYR A 173 -13.61 6.63 -7.25
CA TYR A 173 -12.46 7.53 -7.06
C TYR A 173 -12.52 8.75 -7.98
N LEU A 174 -12.95 8.54 -9.23
CA LEU A 174 -13.17 9.62 -10.18
C LEU A 174 -14.23 10.58 -9.64
N GLU A 175 -15.39 10.08 -9.20
CA GLU A 175 -16.48 10.90 -8.68
C GLU A 175 -16.06 11.71 -7.44
N ILE A 176 -15.32 11.09 -6.51
CA ILE A 176 -14.84 11.75 -5.29
C ILE A 176 -13.85 12.90 -5.61
N LEU A 177 -13.02 12.72 -6.64
CA LEU A 177 -11.99 13.70 -7.02
C LEU A 177 -12.43 14.69 -8.07
N ALA A 178 -13.55 14.44 -8.76
CA ALA A 178 -14.11 15.32 -9.79
C ALA A 178 -14.67 16.60 -9.16
N ALA A 179 -13.82 17.58 -8.96
CA ALA A 179 -14.16 18.89 -8.45
C ALA A 179 -13.79 19.97 -9.48
N PRO A 180 -14.43 21.16 -9.46
CA PRO A 180 -14.05 22.26 -10.35
C PRO A 180 -12.54 22.55 -10.31
N GLY A 181 -11.93 22.62 -11.48
CA GLY A 181 -10.49 22.86 -11.63
C GLY A 181 -9.61 21.60 -11.51
N TRP A 182 -10.20 20.39 -11.51
CA TRP A 182 -9.47 19.13 -11.56
C TRP A 182 -9.87 18.29 -12.78
N GLU A 183 -8.88 17.77 -13.48
CA GLU A 183 -9.03 16.69 -14.45
C GLU A 183 -8.61 15.38 -13.79
N VAL A 184 -9.48 14.38 -13.84
CA VAL A 184 -9.25 13.10 -13.16
C VAL A 184 -9.15 11.96 -14.16
N ASP A 185 -8.06 11.18 -14.08
CA ASP A 185 -7.87 9.90 -14.78
C ASP A 185 -7.87 8.80 -13.71
N ALA A 186 -8.84 7.89 -13.76
CA ALA A 186 -8.94 6.78 -12.83
C ALA A 186 -9.08 5.47 -13.60
N TRP A 187 -8.27 4.45 -13.24
CA TRP A 187 -8.26 3.17 -13.94
C TRP A 187 -7.85 2.03 -13.00
N GLU A 188 -7.91 0.83 -13.50
CA GLU A 188 -7.36 -0.34 -12.84
C GLU A 188 -6.51 -1.18 -13.77
N THR A 189 -5.57 -1.91 -13.20
CA THR A 189 -4.74 -2.90 -13.89
C THR A 189 -4.69 -4.17 -13.05
N THR A 190 -4.93 -5.31 -13.69
CA THR A 190 -4.70 -6.61 -13.07
C THR A 190 -3.38 -7.18 -13.56
N TYR A 191 -2.40 -7.25 -12.66
CA TYR A 191 -1.10 -7.87 -12.92
C TYR A 191 -1.20 -9.37 -12.66
N THR A 192 -0.80 -10.20 -13.61
CA THR A 192 -0.63 -11.63 -13.36
C THR A 192 0.84 -11.91 -13.03
N HIS A 193 1.13 -12.07 -11.74
CA HIS A 193 2.45 -12.49 -11.29
C HIS A 193 2.60 -14.00 -11.40
N VAL A 194 3.76 -14.48 -11.81
CA VAL A 194 4.10 -15.90 -11.78
C VAL A 194 5.09 -16.12 -10.63
N LEU A 195 4.56 -16.57 -9.51
CA LEU A 195 5.36 -16.70 -8.29
C LEU A 195 6.10 -18.04 -8.25
N PRO A 196 7.43 -18.04 -7.98
CA PRO A 196 8.23 -19.25 -7.89
C PRO A 196 8.21 -19.86 -6.49
N GLY A 197 8.59 -21.14 -6.40
CA GLY A 197 8.86 -21.84 -5.16
C GLY A 197 7.64 -22.52 -4.54
N GLU A 198 7.77 -22.87 -3.26
CA GLU A 198 6.74 -23.53 -2.45
C GLU A 198 5.93 -22.48 -1.70
N ASP A 199 4.61 -22.68 -1.58
CA ASP A 199 3.67 -21.78 -0.91
C ASP A 199 3.85 -20.28 -1.25
N PRO A 200 4.01 -19.93 -2.54
CA PRO A 200 4.46 -18.58 -2.89
C PRO A 200 3.37 -17.54 -2.62
N VAL A 201 2.08 -17.91 -2.70
CA VAL A 201 0.97 -17.01 -2.39
C VAL A 201 0.88 -16.75 -0.89
N LEU A 202 1.08 -17.77 -0.05
CA LEU A 202 1.16 -17.60 1.41
C LEU A 202 2.29 -16.62 1.76
N ARG A 203 3.48 -16.81 1.19
CA ARG A 203 4.63 -15.90 1.39
C ARG A 203 4.34 -14.46 0.93
N TRP A 204 3.68 -14.31 -0.21
CA TRP A 204 3.29 -12.99 -0.71
C TRP A 204 2.35 -12.26 0.25
N ILE A 205 1.26 -12.92 0.66
CA ILE A 205 0.24 -12.31 1.52
C ILE A 205 0.77 -12.12 2.95
N SER A 206 1.59 -13.04 3.46
CA SER A 206 2.22 -12.91 4.79
C SER A 206 3.13 -11.69 4.91
N ALA A 207 3.74 -11.24 3.81
CA ALA A 207 4.54 -10.02 3.80
C ALA A 207 3.69 -8.73 3.73
N THR A 208 2.38 -8.81 3.59
CA THR A 208 1.48 -7.64 3.41
C THR A 208 0.14 -7.85 4.10
N GLY A 209 -0.85 -8.38 3.36
CA GLY A 209 -2.25 -8.42 3.74
C GLY A 209 -2.57 -9.21 4.99
N ALA A 210 -1.78 -10.23 5.32
CA ALA A 210 -1.99 -11.05 6.51
C ALA A 210 -1.30 -10.49 7.77
N GLN A 211 -0.46 -9.47 7.66
CA GLN A 211 0.34 -8.97 8.80
C GLN A 211 -0.48 -8.73 10.09
N PRO A 212 -1.64 -8.08 10.06
CA PRO A 212 -2.42 -7.87 11.28
C PRO A 212 -2.83 -9.19 11.97
N VAL A 213 -3.24 -10.18 11.16
CA VAL A 213 -3.64 -11.52 11.65
C VAL A 213 -2.43 -12.24 12.25
N LEU A 214 -1.32 -12.25 11.51
CA LEU A 214 -0.11 -12.94 11.92
C LEU A 214 0.48 -12.37 13.20
N HIS A 215 0.53 -11.05 13.33
CA HIS A 215 0.99 -10.37 14.55
C HIS A 215 0.13 -10.69 15.78
N ALA A 216 -1.21 -10.76 15.62
CA ALA A 216 -2.09 -11.14 16.71
C ALA A 216 -1.82 -12.57 17.19
N LEU A 217 -1.62 -13.51 16.24
CA LEU A 217 -1.31 -14.90 16.55
C LEU A 217 0.09 -15.05 17.16
N ASP A 218 1.10 -14.35 16.63
CA ASP A 218 2.46 -14.38 17.17
C ASP A 218 2.51 -13.83 18.60
N ALA A 219 1.79 -12.73 18.88
CA ALA A 219 1.70 -12.15 20.22
C ALA A 219 0.99 -13.09 21.21
N HIS A 220 -0.07 -13.78 20.76
CA HIS A 220 -0.77 -14.78 21.55
C HIS A 220 0.13 -15.97 21.86
N ASP A 221 0.82 -16.51 20.86
CA ASP A 221 1.73 -17.65 21.05
C ASP A 221 2.90 -17.30 21.97
N ALA A 222 3.44 -16.10 21.88
CA ALA A 222 4.49 -15.63 22.78
C ALA A 222 4.03 -15.58 24.26
N ALA A 223 2.75 -15.25 24.47
CA ALA A 223 2.18 -15.17 25.82
C ALA A 223 1.71 -16.53 26.38
N HIS A 224 1.24 -17.46 25.54
CA HIS A 224 0.51 -18.65 25.95
C HIS A 224 1.10 -19.98 25.45
N GLY A 225 2.04 -19.96 24.49
CA GLY A 225 2.70 -21.16 23.95
C GLY A 225 1.75 -22.10 23.19
N THR A 226 0.70 -21.57 22.53
CA THR A 226 -0.38 -22.39 21.96
C THR A 226 -0.08 -22.98 20.59
N GLY A 227 0.88 -22.42 19.84
CA GLY A 227 1.20 -22.83 18.48
C GLY A 227 0.15 -22.50 17.44
N LEU A 228 -0.74 -21.53 17.73
CA LEU A 228 -1.83 -21.11 16.84
C LEU A 228 -1.31 -20.54 15.54
N ARG A 229 -0.19 -19.84 15.56
CA ARG A 229 0.43 -19.30 14.35
C ARG A 229 0.81 -20.40 13.35
N ALA A 230 1.47 -21.44 13.81
CA ALA A 230 1.88 -22.56 12.94
C ALA A 230 0.66 -23.31 12.38
N ARG A 231 -0.37 -23.50 13.21
CA ARG A 231 -1.64 -24.09 12.79
C ARG A 231 -2.34 -23.24 11.74
N PHE A 232 -2.40 -21.92 11.93
CA PHE A 232 -2.98 -20.97 10.97
C PHE A 232 -2.24 -21.03 9.63
N ASP A 233 -0.91 -20.98 9.64
CA ASP A 233 -0.10 -21.06 8.42
C ASP A 233 -0.35 -22.38 7.66
N ALA A 234 -0.54 -23.50 8.37
CA ALA A 234 -0.86 -24.78 7.75
C ALA A 234 -2.26 -24.79 7.10
N GLU A 235 -3.30 -24.34 7.83
CA GLU A 235 -4.69 -24.33 7.36
C GLU A 235 -4.87 -23.32 6.21
N TYR A 236 -4.40 -22.09 6.38
CA TYR A 236 -4.48 -21.06 5.37
C TYR A 236 -3.63 -21.40 4.13
N GLY A 237 -2.42 -21.95 4.34
CA GLY A 237 -1.56 -22.40 3.25
C GLY A 237 -2.20 -23.53 2.43
N ALA A 238 -2.91 -24.48 3.07
CA ALA A 238 -3.65 -25.54 2.38
C ALA A 238 -4.77 -24.95 1.51
N ALA A 239 -5.56 -24.04 2.05
CA ALA A 239 -6.63 -23.36 1.31
C ALA A 239 -6.08 -22.53 0.12
N LEU A 240 -4.94 -21.87 0.29
CA LEU A 240 -4.28 -21.14 -0.78
C LEU A 240 -3.74 -22.05 -1.89
N ARG A 241 -3.18 -23.24 -1.56
CA ARG A 241 -2.73 -24.20 -2.58
C ARG A 241 -3.87 -24.72 -3.44
N GLU A 242 -5.05 -24.90 -2.87
CA GLU A 242 -6.26 -25.28 -3.61
C GLU A 242 -6.72 -24.15 -4.52
N ALA A 243 -6.81 -22.92 -4.01
CA ALA A 243 -7.27 -21.76 -4.76
C ALA A 243 -6.29 -21.28 -5.86
N TYR A 244 -4.98 -21.51 -5.64
CA TYR A 244 -3.90 -21.10 -6.55
C TYR A 244 -3.00 -22.31 -6.90
N PRO A 245 -3.50 -23.24 -7.74
CA PRO A 245 -2.74 -24.43 -8.06
C PRO A 245 -1.47 -24.09 -8.84
N ARG A 246 -0.36 -24.73 -8.43
CA ARG A 246 0.93 -24.61 -9.12
C ARG A 246 0.82 -25.18 -10.55
N ARG A 247 1.42 -24.48 -11.49
CA ARG A 247 1.57 -24.89 -12.89
C ARG A 247 3.03 -25.21 -13.19
N GLY A 248 3.30 -25.77 -14.38
CA GLY A 248 4.68 -26.08 -14.80
C GLY A 248 5.61 -24.86 -14.84
N TYR A 249 5.05 -23.66 -15.03
CA TYR A 249 5.78 -22.39 -15.06
C TYR A 249 5.79 -21.62 -13.72
N GLY A 250 5.12 -22.10 -12.68
CA GLY A 250 4.99 -21.44 -11.38
C GLY A 250 3.54 -21.31 -10.93
N THR A 251 3.27 -20.48 -9.91
CA THR A 251 1.93 -20.22 -9.39
C THR A 251 1.45 -18.86 -9.87
N PRO A 252 0.41 -18.80 -10.73
CA PRO A 252 -0.14 -17.52 -11.18
C PRO A 252 -0.94 -16.86 -10.06
N LEU A 253 -0.66 -15.56 -9.82
CA LEU A 253 -1.37 -14.71 -8.89
C LEU A 253 -1.86 -13.46 -9.62
N ALA A 254 -3.17 -13.34 -9.82
CA ALA A 254 -3.79 -12.11 -10.29
C ALA A 254 -3.81 -11.09 -9.16
N PHE A 255 -3.29 -9.89 -9.41
CA PHE A 255 -3.17 -8.82 -8.43
C PHE A 255 -3.73 -7.52 -9.00
N ARG A 256 -4.93 -7.15 -8.57
CA ARG A 256 -5.63 -5.94 -8.99
C ARG A 256 -5.05 -4.72 -8.29
N ARG A 257 -4.82 -3.66 -9.06
CA ARG A 257 -4.47 -2.32 -8.60
C ARG A 257 -5.46 -1.32 -9.14
N VAL A 258 -5.89 -0.40 -8.30
CA VAL A 258 -6.71 0.75 -8.66
C VAL A 258 -5.86 2.00 -8.53
N PHE A 259 -6.02 2.91 -9.48
CA PHE A 259 -5.23 4.12 -9.63
C PHE A 259 -6.15 5.32 -9.81
N ALA A 260 -5.68 6.47 -9.33
CA ALA A 260 -6.26 7.75 -9.69
C ALA A 260 -5.17 8.82 -9.78
N VAL A 261 -5.30 9.69 -10.77
CA VAL A 261 -4.48 10.88 -10.98
C VAL A 261 -5.41 12.06 -11.20
N ALA A 262 -5.40 12.99 -10.26
CA ALA A 262 -6.11 14.25 -10.36
C ALA A 262 -5.10 15.37 -10.66
N THR A 263 -5.26 16.05 -11.79
CA THR A 263 -4.38 17.12 -12.24
C THR A 263 -5.17 18.44 -12.26
N ARG A 264 -4.59 19.52 -11.77
CA ARG A 264 -5.20 20.86 -11.87
C ARG A 264 -5.38 21.22 -13.34
N ALA A 265 -6.60 21.65 -13.70
CA ALA A 265 -6.84 22.28 -15.00
C ALA A 265 -6.02 23.56 -15.14
N ASP A 266 -5.65 23.90 -16.38
CA ASP A 266 -4.91 25.15 -16.68
C ASP A 266 -5.75 26.40 -16.44
#